data_5830977dc089ded471644a63d9d5f331
#
_entry.id   5830977dc089ded471644a63d9d5f331
#
_cell.length_a   1.000
_cell.length_b   1.000
_cell.length_c   1.000
_cell.angle_alpha   90.00
_cell.angle_beta   90.00
_cell.angle_gamma   90.00
#
_symmetry.space_group_name_H-M   'P 1'
#
loop_
_entity.id
_entity.type
_entity.pdbx_description
1 polymer ?
#
loop_
_entity_poly.entity_id
_entity_poly.type
_entity_poly.pdbx_seq_one_letter_code
_entity_poly.pdbx_strand_id
1 'polypeptide(L)'
;MNLFSTSIISNYWERFPVSLRLIIKARLWTAIGAGGVLYLSPIIFNSLGFTAEQIGSGITIAAFAGITSRFGTGYLLDKKFSYAKAIKAACLVAIVSDFILFYSQNYITYLCGQFFLGTAAGIYWPSAELAVPLNCNNEIKSSEGYSLARSADAIGVTLGVLLGTIGTYFEFARIIYLIDILCMLYIFHILLNNLGISKNEAKIETKDNIEFDIKNS
;
A
#
# COMPACT_ATOMS: atom_id res chain seq x y z
N MET A 1 6.38 32.23 -17.41
CA MET A 1 4.97 31.98 -17.03
C MET A 1 4.98 30.84 -16.00
N ASN A 2 4.98 31.19 -14.69
CA ASN A 2 5.02 30.21 -13.58
C ASN A 2 3.64 29.56 -13.46
N LEU A 3 3.40 28.48 -14.18
CA LEU A 3 2.12 27.76 -14.25
C LEU A 3 1.75 27.01 -12.96
N PHE A 4 2.68 26.89 -12.02
CA PHE A 4 2.38 26.33 -10.69
C PHE A 4 3.00 27.22 -9.62
N SER A 5 2.24 28.19 -9.15
CA SER A 5 2.58 28.87 -7.91
C SER A 5 2.49 27.83 -6.78
N THR A 6 3.57 27.64 -6.02
CA THR A 6 3.63 26.76 -4.86
C THR A 6 2.50 27.02 -3.86
N SER A 7 2.00 28.25 -3.82
CA SER A 7 0.86 28.67 -3.02
C SER A 7 -0.47 28.01 -3.45
N ILE A 8 -0.70 27.80 -4.75
CA ILE A 8 -1.94 27.17 -5.26
C ILE A 8 -1.98 25.70 -4.87
N ILE A 9 -0.84 25.00 -5.00
CA ILE A 9 -0.73 23.58 -4.64
C ILE A 9 -0.87 23.39 -3.12
N SER A 10 -0.24 24.28 -2.33
CA SER A 10 -0.34 24.24 -0.87
C SER A 10 -1.78 24.46 -0.41
N ASN A 11 -2.45 25.50 -0.92
CA ASN A 11 -3.84 25.80 -0.57
C ASN A 11 -4.80 24.68 -0.99
N TYR A 12 -4.59 24.07 -2.15
CA TYR A 12 -5.37 22.92 -2.59
C TYR A 12 -5.18 21.71 -1.67
N TRP A 13 -3.94 21.42 -1.25
CA TRP A 13 -3.61 20.33 -0.34
C TRP A 13 -4.19 20.53 1.06
N GLU A 14 -4.19 21.76 1.56
CA GLU A 14 -4.71 22.12 2.89
C GLU A 14 -6.24 21.98 3.01
N ARG A 15 -6.97 21.98 1.91
CA ARG A 15 -8.40 21.71 1.84
C ARG A 15 -8.79 20.33 2.38
N PHE A 16 -7.87 19.36 2.24
CA PHE A 16 -8.16 17.97 2.62
C PHE A 16 -7.95 17.75 4.13
N PRO A 17 -8.81 16.96 4.80
CA PRO A 17 -8.63 16.58 6.19
C PRO A 17 -7.25 15.99 6.45
N VAL A 18 -6.69 16.25 7.63
CA VAL A 18 -5.34 15.75 7.99
C VAL A 18 -5.26 14.24 7.89
N SER A 19 -6.31 13.52 8.31
CA SER A 19 -6.39 12.06 8.23
C SER A 19 -6.33 11.57 6.79
N LEU A 20 -7.08 12.20 5.86
CA LEU A 20 -7.04 11.85 4.44
C LEU A 20 -5.65 12.12 3.85
N ARG A 21 -5.04 13.27 4.17
CA ARG A 21 -3.67 13.60 3.73
C ARG A 21 -2.64 12.54 4.18
N LEU A 22 -2.79 11.99 5.38
CA LEU A 22 -1.94 10.92 5.89
C LEU A 22 -2.13 9.61 5.10
N ILE A 23 -3.36 9.24 4.79
CA ILE A 23 -3.66 8.07 3.95
C ILE A 23 -3.06 8.23 2.55
N ILE A 24 -3.23 9.41 1.93
CA ILE A 24 -2.65 9.70 0.61
C ILE A 24 -1.11 9.63 0.63
N LYS A 25 -0.47 10.16 1.68
CA LYS A 25 0.98 10.01 1.86
C LYS A 25 1.38 8.53 2.00
N ALA A 26 0.66 7.76 2.82
CA ALA A 26 0.93 6.35 2.96
C ALA A 26 0.81 5.60 1.62
N ARG A 27 -0.24 5.89 0.82
CA ARG A 27 -0.41 5.32 -0.52
C ARG A 27 0.73 5.68 -1.46
N LEU A 28 1.16 6.94 -1.47
CA LEU A 28 2.29 7.38 -2.29
C LEU A 28 3.56 6.57 -1.98
N TRP A 29 3.90 6.44 -0.70
CA TRP A 29 5.10 5.70 -0.29
C TRP A 29 4.98 4.20 -0.56
N THR A 30 3.80 3.59 -0.32
CA THR A 30 3.54 2.20 -0.73
C THR A 30 3.73 2.03 -2.24
N ALA A 31 3.21 2.94 -3.03
CA ALA A 31 3.32 2.86 -4.49
C ALA A 31 4.76 3.06 -4.99
N ILE A 32 5.59 3.85 -4.30
CA ILE A 32 7.02 3.98 -4.60
C ILE A 32 7.72 2.62 -4.39
N GLY A 33 7.56 2.01 -3.23
CA GLY A 33 8.17 0.71 -2.95
C GLY A 33 7.65 -0.39 -3.87
N ALA A 34 6.34 -0.63 -3.85
CA ALA A 34 5.69 -1.68 -4.62
C ALA A 34 5.89 -1.52 -6.14
N GLY A 35 6.01 -0.29 -6.66
CA GLY A 35 6.24 -0.04 -8.09
C GLY A 35 7.55 -0.65 -8.57
N GLY A 36 8.65 -0.45 -7.84
CA GLY A 36 9.93 -1.08 -8.14
C GLY A 36 9.83 -2.61 -8.08
N VAL A 37 9.31 -3.14 -6.99
CA VAL A 37 9.18 -4.59 -6.77
C VAL A 37 8.32 -5.26 -7.83
N LEU A 38 7.13 -4.73 -8.11
CA LEU A 38 6.18 -5.33 -9.04
C LEU A 38 6.72 -5.43 -10.47
N TYR A 39 7.34 -4.36 -10.97
CA TYR A 39 7.74 -4.27 -12.38
C TYR A 39 9.15 -4.78 -12.65
N LEU A 40 10.07 -4.71 -11.69
CA LEU A 40 11.45 -5.05 -11.91
C LEU A 40 11.86 -6.42 -11.34
N SER A 41 11.10 -7.00 -10.40
CA SER A 41 11.37 -8.37 -9.89
C SER A 41 11.52 -9.42 -11.01
N PRO A 42 10.64 -9.47 -12.03
CA PRO A 42 10.80 -10.44 -13.11
C PRO A 42 12.13 -10.30 -13.85
N ILE A 43 12.59 -9.06 -14.05
CA ILE A 43 13.87 -8.77 -14.72
C ILE A 43 15.04 -9.26 -13.86
N ILE A 44 14.98 -9.00 -12.54
CA ILE A 44 16.00 -9.43 -11.59
C ILE A 44 16.12 -10.96 -11.56
N PHE A 45 15.00 -11.66 -11.43
CA PHE A 45 15.04 -13.13 -11.38
C PHE A 45 15.42 -13.76 -12.72
N ASN A 46 15.06 -13.13 -13.85
CA ASN A 46 15.55 -13.56 -15.15
C ASN A 46 17.08 -13.42 -15.25
N SER A 47 17.67 -12.32 -14.74
CA SER A 47 19.14 -12.15 -14.73
C SER A 47 19.86 -13.11 -13.79
N LEU A 48 19.17 -13.71 -12.82
CA LEU A 48 19.66 -14.77 -11.95
C LEU A 48 19.52 -16.18 -12.57
N GLY A 49 19.05 -16.29 -13.81
CA GLY A 49 18.91 -17.54 -14.54
C GLY A 49 17.58 -18.27 -14.33
N PHE A 50 16.58 -17.61 -13.72
CA PHE A 50 15.24 -18.20 -13.63
C PHE A 50 14.56 -18.21 -15.00
N THR A 51 13.89 -19.31 -15.33
CA THR A 51 13.11 -19.40 -16.55
C THR A 51 11.84 -18.56 -16.46
N ALA A 52 11.28 -18.18 -17.62
CA ALA A 52 10.00 -17.47 -17.67
C ALA A 52 8.87 -18.24 -16.97
N GLU A 53 8.91 -19.57 -17.02
CA GLU A 53 7.96 -20.46 -16.34
C GLU A 53 8.08 -20.39 -14.82
N GLN A 54 9.30 -20.36 -14.29
CA GLN A 54 9.57 -20.21 -12.87
C GLN A 54 9.13 -18.82 -12.36
N ILE A 55 9.41 -17.78 -13.13
CA ILE A 55 8.98 -16.41 -12.81
C ILE A 55 7.44 -16.32 -12.83
N GLY A 56 6.82 -16.85 -13.88
CA GLY A 56 5.36 -16.85 -14.02
C GLY A 56 4.65 -17.62 -12.90
N SER A 57 5.21 -18.75 -12.46
CA SER A 57 4.65 -19.53 -11.34
C SER A 57 4.72 -18.75 -10.02
N GLY A 58 5.80 -17.99 -9.78
CA GLY A 58 5.88 -17.10 -8.62
C GLY A 58 4.82 -16.00 -8.64
N ILE A 59 4.63 -15.35 -9.78
CA ILE A 59 3.57 -14.33 -9.96
C ILE A 59 2.19 -14.96 -9.74
N THR A 60 1.97 -16.19 -10.20
CA THR A 60 0.71 -16.92 -9.99
C THR A 60 0.47 -17.21 -8.50
N ILE A 61 1.48 -17.63 -7.76
CA ILE A 61 1.39 -17.84 -6.32
C ILE A 61 1.10 -16.52 -5.60
N ALA A 62 1.76 -15.43 -5.97
CA ALA A 62 1.47 -14.11 -5.42
C ALA A 62 0.02 -13.69 -5.69
N ALA A 63 -0.48 -13.89 -6.90
CA ALA A 63 -1.86 -13.58 -7.25
C ALA A 63 -2.86 -14.40 -6.43
N PHE A 64 -2.64 -15.72 -6.30
CA PHE A 64 -3.49 -16.60 -5.50
C PHE A 64 -3.50 -16.21 -4.02
N ALA A 65 -2.31 -16.00 -3.43
CA ALA A 65 -2.18 -15.53 -2.05
C ALA A 65 -2.86 -14.17 -1.84
N GLY A 66 -2.70 -13.26 -2.81
CA GLY A 66 -3.33 -11.94 -2.80
C GLY A 66 -4.85 -12.01 -2.84
N ILE A 67 -5.43 -12.81 -3.71
CA ILE A 67 -6.88 -13.02 -3.79
C ILE A 67 -7.41 -13.57 -2.47
N THR A 68 -6.81 -14.65 -1.96
CA THR A 68 -7.24 -15.30 -0.71
C THR A 68 -7.17 -14.33 0.48
N SER A 69 -6.05 -13.61 0.61
CA SER A 69 -5.87 -12.62 1.67
C SER A 69 -6.82 -11.44 1.54
N ARG A 70 -7.18 -11.04 0.32
CA ARG A 70 -8.15 -9.95 0.06
C ARG A 70 -9.55 -10.33 0.55
N PHE A 71 -10.00 -11.56 0.29
CA PHE A 71 -11.27 -12.05 0.83
C PHE A 71 -11.25 -12.09 2.37
N GLY A 72 -10.19 -12.64 2.97
CA GLY A 72 -10.04 -12.67 4.43
C GLY A 72 -10.03 -11.28 5.05
N THR A 73 -9.31 -10.34 4.43
CA THR A 73 -9.25 -8.94 4.90
C THR A 73 -10.59 -8.25 4.75
N GLY A 74 -11.30 -8.40 3.62
CA GLY A 74 -12.65 -7.86 3.43
C GLY A 74 -13.59 -8.33 4.54
N TYR A 75 -13.63 -9.63 4.81
CA TYR A 75 -14.44 -10.18 5.88
C TYR A 75 -14.09 -9.61 7.28
N LEU A 76 -12.82 -9.41 7.58
CA LEU A 76 -12.38 -8.79 8.84
C LEU A 76 -12.82 -7.32 8.94
N LEU A 77 -12.67 -6.56 7.83
CA LEU A 77 -13.09 -5.15 7.77
C LEU A 77 -14.61 -5.01 7.93
N ASP A 78 -15.40 -5.89 7.33
CA ASP A 78 -16.85 -5.93 7.51
C ASP A 78 -17.24 -6.21 8.98
N LYS A 79 -16.40 -6.95 9.71
CA LYS A 79 -16.53 -7.16 11.17
C LYS A 79 -15.93 -6.02 12.00
N LYS A 80 -15.77 -4.84 11.43
CA LYS A 80 -15.24 -3.63 12.09
C LYS A 80 -13.78 -3.77 12.56
N PHE A 81 -12.99 -4.65 11.95
CA PHE A 81 -11.56 -4.66 12.20
C PHE A 81 -10.92 -3.38 11.65
N SER A 82 -10.05 -2.74 12.43
CA SER A 82 -9.44 -1.47 12.07
C SER A 82 -8.60 -1.56 10.79
N TYR A 83 -8.92 -0.73 9.79
CA TYR A 83 -8.11 -0.64 8.57
C TYR A 83 -6.66 -0.23 8.86
N ALA A 84 -6.42 0.61 9.87
CA ALA A 84 -5.07 1.03 10.24
C ALA A 84 -4.25 -0.13 10.81
N LYS A 85 -4.89 -1.06 11.58
CA LYS A 85 -4.23 -2.28 12.05
C LYS A 85 -3.93 -3.23 10.89
N ALA A 86 -4.86 -3.36 9.94
CA ALA A 86 -4.66 -4.18 8.76
C ALA A 86 -3.51 -3.65 7.88
N ILE A 87 -3.42 -2.33 7.64
CA ILE A 87 -2.31 -1.73 6.91
C ILE A 87 -0.97 -1.98 7.63
N LYS A 88 -0.93 -1.84 8.97
CA LYS A 88 0.29 -2.15 9.74
C LYS A 88 0.71 -3.61 9.61
N ALA A 89 -0.24 -4.54 9.66
CA ALA A 89 0.03 -5.95 9.44
C ALA A 89 0.55 -6.20 8.01
N ALA A 90 -0.04 -5.57 7.01
CA ALA A 90 0.44 -5.64 5.63
C ALA A 90 1.88 -5.15 5.48
N CYS A 91 2.25 -4.03 6.12
CA CYS A 91 3.63 -3.53 6.10
C CYS A 91 4.62 -4.55 6.67
N LEU A 92 4.29 -5.21 7.78
CA LEU A 92 5.16 -6.24 8.37
C LEU A 92 5.32 -7.44 7.44
N VAL A 93 4.23 -7.90 6.83
CA VAL A 93 4.26 -9.03 5.88
C VAL A 93 5.05 -8.65 4.62
N ALA A 94 4.92 -7.43 4.13
CA ALA A 94 5.69 -6.92 2.98
C ALA A 94 7.19 -6.89 3.30
N ILE A 95 7.60 -6.37 4.45
CA ILE A 95 8.99 -6.35 4.89
C ILE A 95 9.58 -7.78 4.93
N VAL A 96 8.84 -8.76 5.47
CA VAL A 96 9.27 -10.16 5.47
C VAL A 96 9.42 -10.69 4.04
N SER A 97 8.46 -10.40 3.17
CA SER A 97 8.55 -10.75 1.75
C SER A 97 9.81 -10.21 1.09
N ASP A 98 10.06 -8.91 1.27
CA ASP A 98 11.19 -8.22 0.65
C ASP A 98 12.54 -8.76 1.14
N PHE A 99 12.65 -9.07 2.44
CA PHE A 99 13.82 -9.74 2.96
C PHE A 99 14.03 -11.11 2.30
N ILE A 100 13.00 -11.92 2.15
CA ILE A 100 13.09 -13.22 1.49
C ILE A 100 13.51 -13.05 0.03
N LEU A 101 12.89 -12.11 -0.70
CA LEU A 101 13.19 -11.87 -2.11
C LEU A 101 14.60 -11.27 -2.32
N PHE A 102 15.03 -10.40 -1.42
CA PHE A 102 16.37 -9.81 -1.45
C PHE A 102 17.46 -10.86 -1.38
N TYR A 103 17.33 -11.86 -0.50
CA TYR A 103 18.30 -12.96 -0.33
C TYR A 103 17.98 -14.17 -1.19
N SER A 104 16.91 -14.18 -1.95
CA SER A 104 16.51 -15.32 -2.76
C SER A 104 17.54 -15.61 -3.87
N GLN A 105 18.00 -16.87 -3.90
CA GLN A 105 18.92 -17.41 -4.91
C GLN A 105 18.40 -18.71 -5.53
N ASN A 106 17.31 -19.27 -4.99
CA ASN A 106 16.75 -20.51 -5.46
C ASN A 106 15.22 -20.37 -5.63
N TYR A 107 14.66 -21.29 -6.41
CA TYR A 107 13.27 -21.26 -6.80
C TYR A 107 12.30 -21.31 -5.60
N ILE A 108 12.61 -22.12 -4.58
CA ILE A 108 11.72 -22.28 -3.42
C ILE A 108 11.64 -20.98 -2.60
N THR A 109 12.79 -20.35 -2.32
CA THR A 109 12.81 -19.07 -1.60
C THR A 109 12.14 -17.95 -2.39
N TYR A 110 12.26 -17.97 -3.73
CA TYR A 110 11.51 -17.07 -4.59
C TYR A 110 10.00 -17.27 -4.46
N LEU A 111 9.50 -18.51 -4.53
CA LEU A 111 8.07 -18.79 -4.35
C LEU A 111 7.56 -18.37 -2.99
N CYS A 112 8.33 -18.62 -1.91
CA CYS A 112 7.99 -18.15 -0.56
C CYS A 112 7.88 -16.62 -0.50
N GLY A 113 8.84 -15.92 -1.06
CA GLY A 113 8.80 -14.45 -1.13
C GLY A 113 7.57 -13.94 -1.88
N GLN A 114 7.29 -14.51 -3.05
CA GLN A 114 6.12 -14.15 -3.85
C GLN A 114 4.79 -14.43 -3.12
N PHE A 115 4.70 -15.52 -2.37
CA PHE A 115 3.54 -15.82 -1.53
C PHE A 115 3.30 -14.71 -0.48
N PHE A 116 4.33 -14.29 0.24
CA PHE A 116 4.22 -13.21 1.23
C PHE A 116 3.93 -11.86 0.58
N LEU A 117 4.51 -11.57 -0.60
CA LEU A 117 4.24 -10.36 -1.37
C LEU A 117 2.77 -10.26 -1.74
N GLY A 118 2.22 -11.35 -2.28
CA GLY A 118 0.80 -11.42 -2.61
C GLY A 118 -0.08 -11.26 -1.39
N THR A 119 0.27 -11.93 -0.28
CA THR A 119 -0.45 -11.82 0.99
C THR A 119 -0.47 -10.37 1.50
N ALA A 120 0.68 -9.69 1.51
CA ALA A 120 0.79 -8.30 1.92
C ALA A 120 -0.11 -7.38 1.07
N ALA A 121 -0.06 -7.54 -0.26
CA ALA A 121 -0.90 -6.77 -1.18
C ALA A 121 -2.40 -7.05 -0.96
N GLY A 122 -2.77 -8.30 -0.69
CA GLY A 122 -4.16 -8.71 -0.40
C GLY A 122 -4.71 -8.12 0.89
N ILE A 123 -3.85 -7.87 1.89
CA ILE A 123 -4.24 -7.19 3.14
C ILE A 123 -4.25 -5.66 2.95
N TYR A 124 -3.26 -5.12 2.28
CA TYR A 124 -3.07 -3.67 2.13
C TYR A 124 -4.19 -3.00 1.33
N TRP A 125 -4.44 -3.49 0.10
CA TRP A 125 -5.30 -2.77 -0.84
C TRP A 125 -6.74 -2.60 -0.37
N PRO A 126 -7.48 -3.61 0.15
CA PRO A 126 -8.82 -3.40 0.66
C PRO A 126 -8.85 -2.39 1.81
N SER A 127 -7.85 -2.46 2.69
CA SER A 127 -7.75 -1.58 3.85
C SER A 127 -7.47 -0.13 3.44
N ALA A 128 -6.57 0.09 2.47
CA ALA A 128 -6.24 1.40 1.94
C ALA A 128 -7.38 2.01 1.10
N GLU A 129 -8.16 1.18 0.39
CA GLU A 129 -9.35 1.64 -0.33
C GLU A 129 -10.45 2.07 0.64
N LEU A 130 -10.72 1.29 1.68
CA LEU A 130 -11.71 1.63 2.70
C LEU A 130 -11.31 2.89 3.48
N ALA A 131 -10.01 3.10 3.70
CA ALA A 131 -9.51 4.27 4.43
C ALA A 131 -9.84 5.60 3.73
N VAL A 132 -9.95 5.64 2.39
CA VAL A 132 -10.19 6.88 1.65
C VAL A 132 -11.55 7.49 1.99
N PRO A 133 -12.71 6.84 1.76
CA PRO A 133 -14.01 7.41 2.03
C PRO A 133 -14.24 7.68 3.53
N LEU A 134 -13.71 6.83 4.42
CA LEU A 134 -13.82 7.02 5.87
C LEU A 134 -13.09 8.27 6.39
N ASN A 135 -12.13 8.79 5.64
CA ASN A 135 -11.37 9.99 6.01
C ASN A 135 -11.77 11.22 5.17
N CYS A 136 -12.76 11.11 4.30
CA CYS A 136 -13.44 12.26 3.68
C CYS A 136 -14.40 12.91 4.69
N ASN A 137 -14.70 14.19 4.49
CA ASN A 137 -15.70 14.93 5.26
C ASN A 137 -16.87 15.35 4.35
N ASN A 138 -17.86 16.07 4.90
CA ASN A 138 -19.03 16.52 4.14
C ASN A 138 -18.68 17.50 2.99
N GLU A 139 -17.53 18.15 3.05
CA GLU A 139 -17.06 19.12 2.04
C GLU A 139 -16.28 18.41 0.90
N ILE A 140 -15.66 17.27 1.18
CA ILE A 140 -14.85 16.50 0.22
C ILE A 140 -15.59 15.23 -0.15
N LYS A 141 -16.02 15.15 -1.41
CA LYS A 141 -16.66 13.95 -1.94
C LYS A 141 -15.68 12.77 -1.98
N SER A 142 -16.17 11.57 -1.72
CA SER A 142 -15.35 10.35 -1.82
C SER A 142 -14.68 10.19 -3.19
N SER A 143 -15.34 10.63 -4.27
CA SER A 143 -14.76 10.62 -5.64
C SER A 143 -13.51 11.50 -5.75
N GLU A 144 -13.49 12.65 -5.08
CA GLU A 144 -12.32 13.55 -5.05
C GLU A 144 -11.18 12.93 -4.24
N GLY A 145 -11.49 12.30 -3.09
CA GLY A 145 -10.53 11.53 -2.30
C GLY A 145 -9.89 10.38 -3.09
N TYR A 146 -10.71 9.62 -3.83
CA TYR A 146 -10.21 8.55 -4.69
C TYR A 146 -9.36 9.07 -5.86
N SER A 147 -9.74 10.18 -6.49
CA SER A 147 -8.93 10.78 -7.55
C SER A 147 -7.54 11.16 -7.05
N LEU A 148 -7.47 11.77 -5.85
CA LEU A 148 -6.21 12.12 -5.22
C LEU A 148 -5.38 10.87 -4.87
N ALA A 149 -6.02 9.81 -4.35
CA ALA A 149 -5.38 8.54 -4.02
C ALA A 149 -4.78 7.88 -5.27
N ARG A 150 -5.54 7.81 -6.37
CA ARG A 150 -5.06 7.22 -7.63
C ARG A 150 -3.94 8.04 -8.26
N SER A 151 -3.98 9.36 -8.16
CA SER A 151 -2.88 10.22 -8.59
C SER A 151 -1.60 9.95 -7.79
N ALA A 152 -1.72 9.80 -6.47
CA ALA A 152 -0.60 9.44 -5.61
C ALA A 152 -0.01 8.05 -5.95
N ASP A 153 -0.87 7.05 -6.21
CA ASP A 153 -0.45 5.72 -6.64
C ASP A 153 0.33 5.79 -7.97
N ALA A 154 -0.20 6.50 -8.97
CA ALA A 154 0.44 6.63 -10.29
C ALA A 154 1.81 7.31 -10.20
N ILE A 155 1.90 8.41 -9.45
CA ILE A 155 3.16 9.11 -9.21
C ILE A 155 4.14 8.20 -8.46
N GLY A 156 3.66 7.52 -7.42
CA GLY A 156 4.50 6.62 -6.63
C GLY A 156 5.07 5.47 -7.46
N VAL A 157 4.25 4.78 -8.24
CA VAL A 157 4.70 3.68 -9.14
C VAL A 157 5.74 4.19 -10.12
N THR A 158 5.51 5.36 -10.75
CA THR A 158 6.47 5.94 -11.69
C THR A 158 7.82 6.19 -11.01
N LEU A 159 7.82 6.80 -9.82
CA LEU A 159 9.04 7.05 -9.06
C LEU A 159 9.73 5.75 -8.63
N GLY A 160 8.97 4.75 -8.19
CA GLY A 160 9.52 3.45 -7.80
C GLY A 160 10.22 2.72 -8.94
N VAL A 161 9.59 2.71 -10.13
CA VAL A 161 10.19 2.13 -11.33
C VAL A 161 11.45 2.88 -11.74
N LEU A 162 11.43 4.22 -11.70
CA LEU A 162 12.61 5.04 -12.02
C LEU A 162 13.78 4.76 -11.06
N LEU A 163 13.52 4.74 -9.75
CA LEU A 163 14.54 4.44 -8.75
C LEU A 163 15.11 3.03 -8.92
N GLY A 164 14.26 2.05 -9.19
CA GLY A 164 14.71 0.69 -9.45
C GLY A 164 15.51 0.55 -10.75
N THR A 165 15.14 1.28 -11.79
CA THR A 165 15.89 1.32 -13.06
C THR A 165 17.29 1.92 -12.85
N ILE A 166 17.41 2.97 -12.05
CA ILE A 166 18.71 3.53 -11.65
C ILE A 166 19.54 2.48 -10.92
N GLY A 167 18.93 1.75 -9.97
CA GLY A 167 19.61 0.67 -9.26
C GLY A 167 20.10 -0.46 -10.20
N THR A 168 19.32 -0.78 -11.21
CA THR A 168 19.72 -1.76 -12.24
C THR A 168 20.91 -1.26 -13.07
N TYR A 169 20.93 0.02 -13.40
CA TYR A 169 22.06 0.64 -14.12
C TYR A 169 23.38 0.56 -13.34
N PHE A 170 23.33 0.64 -12.00
CA PHE A 170 24.50 0.49 -11.13
C PHE A 170 24.75 -0.98 -10.71
N GLU A 171 24.21 -1.94 -11.42
CA GLU A 171 24.36 -3.40 -11.15
C GLU A 171 23.86 -3.84 -9.77
N PHE A 172 23.08 -3.00 -9.10
CA PHE A 172 22.47 -3.29 -7.80
C PHE A 172 20.93 -3.33 -7.91
N ALA A 173 20.43 -4.15 -8.82
CA ALA A 173 18.99 -4.25 -9.09
C ALA A 173 18.14 -4.63 -7.85
N ARG A 174 18.70 -5.41 -6.91
CA ARG A 174 18.00 -5.81 -5.67
C ARG A 174 17.72 -4.65 -4.70
N ILE A 175 18.23 -3.43 -4.97
CA ILE A 175 17.93 -2.23 -4.19
C ILE A 175 16.42 -1.95 -4.09
N ILE A 176 15.61 -2.41 -5.04
CA ILE A 176 14.15 -2.23 -5.03
C ILE A 176 13.50 -2.79 -3.76
N TYR A 177 13.98 -3.94 -3.27
CA TYR A 177 13.48 -4.53 -2.03
C TYR A 177 13.86 -3.69 -0.81
N LEU A 178 15.06 -3.10 -0.79
CA LEU A 178 15.47 -2.20 0.29
C LEU A 178 14.65 -0.89 0.27
N ILE A 179 14.36 -0.37 -0.92
CA ILE A 179 13.50 0.81 -1.07
C ILE A 179 12.09 0.50 -0.54
N ASP A 180 11.52 -0.66 -0.90
CA ASP A 180 10.19 -1.04 -0.41
C ASP A 180 10.18 -1.23 1.11
N ILE A 181 11.17 -1.91 1.68
CA ILE A 181 11.33 -2.05 3.14
C ILE A 181 11.34 -0.66 3.82
N LEU A 182 12.12 0.29 3.31
CA LEU A 182 12.18 1.64 3.88
C LEU A 182 10.83 2.36 3.77
N CYS A 183 10.13 2.22 2.64
CA CYS A 183 8.79 2.76 2.46
C CYS A 183 7.80 2.14 3.46
N MET A 184 7.82 0.82 3.63
CA MET A 184 6.93 0.12 4.57
C MET A 184 7.22 0.48 6.03
N LEU A 185 8.48 0.62 6.42
CA LEU A 185 8.87 1.08 7.76
C LEU A 185 8.39 2.52 8.01
N TYR A 186 8.50 3.40 7.02
CA TYR A 186 8.03 4.78 7.12
C TYR A 186 6.51 4.85 7.31
N ILE A 187 5.74 4.07 6.54
CA ILE A 187 4.28 3.98 6.66
C ILE A 187 3.90 3.44 8.03
N PHE A 188 4.55 2.37 8.48
CA PHE A 188 4.32 1.77 9.78
C PHE A 188 4.55 2.80 10.90
N HIS A 189 5.64 3.58 10.82
CA HIS A 189 5.95 4.65 11.77
C HIS A 189 4.89 5.77 11.77
N ILE A 190 4.46 6.25 10.58
CA ILE A 190 3.40 7.26 10.47
C ILE A 190 2.12 6.79 11.14
N LEU A 191 1.72 5.53 10.91
CA LEU A 191 0.50 4.97 11.47
C LEU A 191 0.60 4.67 12.97
N LEU A 192 1.81 4.50 13.52
CA LEU A 192 2.01 4.39 14.96
C LEU A 192 1.82 5.73 15.67
N ASN A 193 2.36 6.80 15.09
CA ASN A 193 2.40 8.12 15.74
C ASN A 193 1.10 8.91 15.58
N ASN A 194 0.23 8.53 14.63
CA ASN A 194 -1.02 9.25 14.38
C ASN A 194 -2.23 8.52 14.98
N LEU A 195 -2.38 8.65 16.30
CA LEU A 195 -3.56 8.19 17.07
C LEU A 195 -4.90 8.80 16.59
N GLY A 196 -4.86 9.87 15.79
CA GLY A 196 -6.04 10.52 15.22
C GLY A 196 -6.84 9.64 14.25
N ILE A 197 -6.18 8.75 13.51
CA ILE A 197 -6.83 7.83 12.57
C ILE A 197 -7.67 6.81 13.36
N SER A 198 -7.13 6.28 14.47
CA SER A 198 -7.83 5.34 15.34
C SER A 198 -9.03 5.97 16.09
N LYS A 199 -8.95 7.26 16.43
CA LYS A 199 -10.05 7.99 17.07
C LYS A 199 -11.23 8.25 16.12
N ASN A 200 -10.98 8.42 14.82
CA ASN A 200 -12.04 8.58 13.84
C ASN A 200 -12.78 7.25 13.59
N GLU A 201 -12.08 6.11 13.62
CA GLU A 201 -12.71 4.79 13.58
C GLU A 201 -13.67 4.60 14.76
N ALA A 202 -13.24 4.93 15.98
CA ALA A 202 -14.06 4.83 17.19
C ALA A 202 -15.28 5.76 17.18
N LYS A 203 -15.18 6.96 16.59
CA LYS A 203 -16.31 7.89 16.42
C LYS A 203 -17.34 7.39 15.40
N ILE A 204 -16.92 6.74 14.34
CA ILE A 204 -17.81 6.14 13.33
C ILE A 204 -18.57 4.98 13.94
N GLU A 205 -17.88 4.10 14.69
CA GLU A 205 -18.51 2.99 15.41
C GLU A 205 -19.60 3.46 16.39
N THR A 206 -19.35 4.55 17.11
CA THR A 206 -20.32 5.11 18.06
C THR A 206 -21.55 5.68 17.37
N LYS A 207 -21.35 6.33 16.21
CA LYS A 207 -22.44 6.93 15.44
C LYS A 207 -23.35 5.88 14.80
N ASP A 208 -22.76 4.84 14.21
CA ASP A 208 -23.49 3.74 13.58
C ASP A 208 -24.29 2.92 14.62
N ASN A 209 -23.75 2.73 15.83
CA ASN A 209 -24.46 2.04 16.90
C ASN A 209 -25.66 2.87 17.41
N ILE A 210 -25.53 4.17 17.53
CA ILE A 210 -26.64 5.08 17.91
C ILE A 210 -27.73 5.08 16.84
N GLU A 211 -27.35 5.12 15.56
CA GLU A 211 -28.30 5.14 14.43
C GLU A 211 -29.05 3.78 14.27
N PHE A 212 -28.38 2.67 14.61
CA PHE A 212 -28.97 1.35 14.64
C PHE A 212 -29.97 1.18 15.79
N ASP A 213 -29.66 1.68 16.98
CA ASP A 213 -30.54 1.63 18.15
C ASP A 213 -31.79 2.51 17.96
N ILE A 214 -31.65 3.68 17.31
CA ILE A 214 -32.78 4.58 17.01
C ILE A 214 -33.72 3.97 15.95
N LYS A 215 -33.21 3.17 15.01
CA LYS A 215 -34.03 2.49 14.00
C LYS A 215 -34.78 1.26 14.51
N ASN A 216 -34.35 0.69 15.63
CA ASN A 216 -34.90 -0.51 16.21
C ASN A 216 -35.75 -0.25 17.50
N SER A 217 -35.86 1.00 17.92
CA SER A 217 -36.78 1.46 18.99
C SER A 217 -37.99 2.17 18.37
#